data_30ef4e1add258b10305042e36ee8b318
#
_entry.id   30ef4e1add258b10305042e36ee8b318
#
_cell.length_a   1.000
_cell.length_b   1.000
_cell.length_c   1.000
_cell.angle_alpha   90.00
_cell.angle_beta   90.00
_cell.angle_gamma   90.00
#
_symmetry.space_group_name_H-M   'P 1'
#
loop_
_entity.id
_entity.type
_entity.pdbx_description
1 polymer ?
#
loop_
_entity_poly.entity_id
_entity_poly.type
_entity_poly.pdbx_seq_one_letter_code
_entity_poly.pdbx_strand_id
1 'polypeptide(L)'
;TLANDLVTKMLHEQVRTKGVEEIDAQLAAYANHAQSAGALLGPLAEYNRFAAYFQCSISAEKPFWERDLVLSCGTVIRLRGICSVLVSNAQDARGNIVLGTAQATVPRMDGIEYMTLCHHPPDWLRDQDAVVSPLEARVRIQLFGHKHAQRVQAINNTLRVTAGAMHPERT
;
A
#
# COMPACT_ATOMS: atom_id res chain seq x y z
N THR A 1 2.94 1.01 -15.54
CA THR A 1 4.13 0.55 -16.31
C THR A 1 4.96 -0.30 -15.38
N LEU A 2 5.24 -1.53 -15.75
CA LEU A 2 6.11 -2.42 -14.96
C LEU A 2 7.55 -1.94 -15.05
N ALA A 3 8.29 -2.07 -13.94
CA ALA A 3 9.72 -1.74 -13.89
C ALA A 3 10.51 -2.66 -14.83
N ASN A 4 11.05 -2.11 -15.90
CA ASN A 4 11.77 -2.89 -16.91
C ASN A 4 13.28 -2.63 -16.89
N ASP A 5 13.76 -1.57 -16.23
CA ASP A 5 15.19 -1.33 -16.16
C ASP A 5 15.88 -2.30 -15.18
N LEU A 6 17.16 -2.58 -15.42
CA LEU A 6 17.91 -3.57 -14.67
C LEU A 6 18.08 -3.18 -13.19
N VAL A 7 18.31 -1.90 -12.91
CA VAL A 7 18.54 -1.41 -11.54
C VAL A 7 17.27 -1.60 -10.72
N THR A 8 16.12 -1.18 -11.23
CA THR A 8 14.83 -1.34 -10.55
C THR A 8 14.52 -2.82 -10.29
N LYS A 9 14.78 -3.71 -11.27
CA LYS A 9 14.59 -5.16 -11.07
C LYS A 9 15.47 -5.71 -9.96
N MET A 10 16.73 -5.31 -9.90
CA MET A 10 17.66 -5.74 -8.83
C MET A 10 17.19 -5.26 -7.46
N LEU A 11 16.75 -4.01 -7.34
CA LEU A 11 16.22 -3.47 -6.08
C LEU A 11 14.98 -4.22 -5.63
N HIS A 12 14.05 -4.49 -6.56
CA HIS A 12 12.84 -5.27 -6.27
C HIS A 12 13.17 -6.68 -5.76
N GLU A 13 14.08 -7.38 -6.44
CA GLU A 13 14.48 -8.73 -6.06
C GLU A 13 15.15 -8.74 -4.69
N GLN A 14 16.02 -7.78 -4.41
CA GLN A 14 16.66 -7.66 -3.10
C GLN A 14 15.63 -7.49 -1.96
N VAL A 15 14.59 -6.67 -2.15
CA VAL A 15 13.53 -6.53 -1.14
C VAL A 15 12.70 -7.81 -1.01
N ARG A 16 12.35 -8.43 -2.13
CA ARG A 16 11.51 -9.64 -2.17
C ARG A 16 12.17 -10.87 -1.56
N THR A 17 13.50 -10.94 -1.56
CA THR A 17 14.27 -12.06 -0.99
C THR A 17 14.68 -11.85 0.47
N LYS A 18 14.53 -10.65 1.02
CA LYS A 18 14.83 -10.35 2.43
C LYS A 18 13.93 -11.09 3.41
N GLY A 19 14.41 -11.33 4.63
CA GLY A 19 13.54 -11.68 5.76
C GLY A 19 12.46 -10.61 5.99
N VAL A 20 11.28 -11.01 6.46
CA VAL A 20 10.16 -10.08 6.67
C VAL A 20 10.56 -8.95 7.62
N GLU A 21 11.35 -9.27 8.65
CA GLU A 21 11.89 -8.35 9.64
C GLU A 21 12.90 -7.33 9.10
N GLU A 22 13.49 -7.60 7.93
CA GLU A 22 14.47 -6.72 7.29
C GLU A 22 13.86 -5.79 6.22
N ILE A 23 12.60 -6.04 5.81
CA ILE A 23 11.96 -5.32 4.70
C ILE A 23 11.94 -3.81 4.94
N ASP A 24 11.47 -3.36 6.09
CA ASP A 24 11.35 -1.94 6.40
C ASP A 24 12.72 -1.25 6.42
N ALA A 25 13.73 -1.90 6.99
CA ALA A 25 15.09 -1.39 7.00
C ALA A 25 15.67 -1.27 5.57
N GLN A 26 15.40 -2.25 4.71
CA GLN A 26 15.84 -2.22 3.32
C GLN A 26 15.14 -1.13 2.51
N LEU A 27 13.82 -0.98 2.66
CA LEU A 27 13.06 0.09 2.00
C LEU A 27 13.52 1.47 2.47
N ALA A 28 13.75 1.65 3.78
CA ALA A 28 14.30 2.89 4.33
C ALA A 28 15.70 3.20 3.81
N ALA A 29 16.57 2.20 3.69
CA ALA A 29 17.91 2.37 3.11
C ALA A 29 17.83 2.86 1.65
N TYR A 30 16.88 2.32 0.86
CA TYR A 30 16.67 2.77 -0.52
C TYR A 30 16.06 4.16 -0.59
N ALA A 31 15.13 4.50 0.29
CA ALA A 31 14.55 5.83 0.36
C ALA A 31 15.59 6.91 0.66
N ASN A 32 16.56 6.60 1.51
CA ASN A 32 17.65 7.51 1.88
C ASN A 32 18.78 7.59 0.84
N HIS A 33 18.74 6.79 -0.25
CA HIS A 33 19.73 6.81 -1.31
C HIS A 33 19.10 7.32 -2.62
N ALA A 34 19.46 8.50 -3.08
CA ALA A 34 18.78 9.21 -4.16
C ALA A 34 18.60 8.38 -5.45
N GLN A 35 19.62 7.61 -5.86
CA GLN A 35 19.52 6.78 -7.07
C GLN A 35 18.55 5.61 -6.88
N SER A 36 18.58 4.96 -5.71
CA SER A 36 17.65 3.86 -5.40
C SER A 36 16.22 4.36 -5.27
N ALA A 37 16.01 5.47 -4.58
CA ALA A 37 14.70 6.14 -4.48
C ALA A 37 14.15 6.50 -5.86
N GLY A 38 14.98 7.09 -6.73
CA GLY A 38 14.63 7.41 -8.12
C GLY A 38 14.27 6.16 -8.93
N ALA A 39 15.01 5.06 -8.78
CA ALA A 39 14.73 3.80 -9.48
C ALA A 39 13.42 3.16 -9.01
N LEU A 40 13.12 3.17 -7.71
CA LEU A 40 11.85 2.66 -7.17
C LEU A 40 10.63 3.48 -7.63
N LEU A 41 10.77 4.81 -7.68
CA LEU A 41 9.66 5.70 -8.04
C LEU A 41 9.53 5.92 -9.56
N GLY A 42 10.55 5.63 -10.34
CA GLY A 42 10.55 5.81 -11.79
C GLY A 42 9.33 5.17 -12.48
N PRO A 43 8.99 3.90 -12.21
CA PRO A 43 7.79 3.26 -12.76
C PRO A 43 6.47 3.94 -12.37
N LEU A 44 6.45 4.69 -11.27
CA LEU A 44 5.28 5.38 -10.72
C LEU A 44 5.24 6.88 -11.07
N ALA A 45 6.16 7.37 -11.90
CA ALA A 45 6.27 8.81 -12.23
C ALA A 45 4.96 9.37 -12.80
N GLU A 46 4.33 8.65 -13.76
CA GLU A 46 3.06 9.07 -14.36
C GLU A 46 1.90 9.03 -13.36
N TYR A 47 1.87 8.00 -12.50
CA TYR A 47 0.92 7.94 -11.40
C TYR A 47 1.08 9.16 -10.48
N ASN A 48 2.30 9.48 -10.06
CA ASN A 48 2.57 10.61 -9.17
C ASN A 48 2.20 11.95 -9.80
N ARG A 49 2.43 12.11 -11.12
CA ARG A 49 2.01 13.31 -11.84
C ARG A 49 0.49 13.48 -11.82
N PHE A 50 -0.26 12.41 -12.06
CA PHE A 50 -1.72 12.42 -11.96
C PHE A 50 -2.20 12.61 -10.51
N ALA A 51 -1.63 11.86 -9.57
CA ALA A 51 -2.00 11.91 -8.15
C ALA A 51 -1.74 13.28 -7.50
N ALA A 52 -0.80 14.06 -8.03
CA ALA A 52 -0.51 15.42 -7.56
C ALA A 52 -1.72 16.34 -7.65
N TYR A 53 -2.58 16.21 -8.66
CA TYR A 53 -3.83 16.98 -8.77
C TYR A 53 -4.78 16.73 -7.60
N PHE A 54 -4.69 15.57 -6.97
CA PHE A 54 -5.51 15.16 -5.82
C PHE A 54 -4.74 15.22 -4.49
N GLN A 55 -3.49 15.70 -4.50
CA GLN A 55 -2.59 15.71 -3.35
C GLN A 55 -2.37 14.30 -2.76
N CYS A 56 -2.31 13.30 -3.62
CA CYS A 56 -2.15 11.87 -3.28
C CYS A 56 -0.82 11.31 -3.82
N SER A 57 0.17 12.16 -4.10
CA SER A 57 1.51 11.72 -4.52
C SER A 57 2.22 10.99 -3.39
N ILE A 58 3.08 10.06 -3.76
CA ILE A 58 3.94 9.30 -2.86
C ILE A 58 5.41 9.63 -3.11
N SER A 59 6.25 9.43 -2.09
CA SER A 59 7.70 9.46 -2.21
C SER A 59 8.31 8.14 -1.70
N ALA A 60 9.61 7.96 -1.87
CA ALA A 60 10.27 6.76 -1.35
C ALA A 60 10.28 6.74 0.17
N GLU A 61 10.41 7.89 0.82
CA GLU A 61 10.37 8.05 2.29
C GLU A 61 8.94 7.94 2.83
N LYS A 62 7.95 8.35 2.04
CA LYS A 62 6.54 8.28 2.37
C LYS A 62 5.77 7.61 1.24
N PRO A 63 5.82 6.28 1.10
CA PRO A 63 5.13 5.54 0.04
C PRO A 63 3.62 5.39 0.32
N PHE A 64 3.02 6.36 0.95
CA PHE A 64 1.59 6.49 1.20
C PHE A 64 1.18 7.97 1.22
N TRP A 65 -0.10 8.21 1.03
CA TRP A 65 -0.69 9.55 1.18
C TRP A 65 -1.80 9.53 2.24
N GLU A 66 -2.13 10.72 2.76
CA GLU A 66 -3.22 10.90 3.73
C GLU A 66 -4.10 12.09 3.36
N ARG A 67 -5.40 11.95 3.58
CA ARG A 67 -6.41 13.00 3.38
C ARG A 67 -7.45 12.92 4.49
N ASP A 68 -7.81 14.07 5.04
CA ASP A 68 -8.81 14.16 6.11
C ASP A 68 -10.18 14.53 5.52
N LEU A 69 -11.21 13.81 5.97
CA LEU A 69 -12.61 14.11 5.76
C LEU A 69 -13.22 14.47 7.13
N VAL A 70 -13.64 15.70 7.27
CA VAL A 70 -14.28 16.18 8.51
C VAL A 70 -15.79 15.93 8.40
N LEU A 71 -16.35 15.13 9.29
CA LEU A 71 -17.78 14.85 9.36
C LEU A 71 -18.50 15.99 10.09
N SER A 72 -19.82 16.13 9.87
CA SER A 72 -20.66 17.13 10.51
C SER A 72 -20.69 17.04 12.05
N CYS A 73 -20.41 15.85 12.61
CA CYS A 73 -20.28 15.63 14.05
C CYS A 73 -18.90 16.02 14.63
N GLY A 74 -17.98 16.53 13.80
CA GLY A 74 -16.63 16.88 14.21
C GLY A 74 -15.61 15.74 14.18
N THR A 75 -16.03 14.50 13.95
CA THR A 75 -15.10 13.37 13.78
C THR A 75 -14.32 13.53 12.47
N VAL A 76 -13.04 13.25 12.50
CA VAL A 76 -12.17 13.22 11.31
C VAL A 76 -11.95 11.79 10.86
N ILE A 77 -12.30 11.50 9.60
CA ILE A 77 -11.88 10.26 8.94
C ILE A 77 -10.61 10.55 8.16
N ARG A 78 -9.50 9.94 8.55
CA ARG A 78 -8.24 10.02 7.80
C ARG A 78 -8.13 8.87 6.84
N LEU A 79 -8.23 9.20 5.55
CA LEU A 79 -7.96 8.26 4.47
C LEU A 79 -6.45 8.10 4.33
N ARG A 80 -5.94 6.86 4.36
CA ARG A 80 -4.55 6.54 4.02
C ARG A 80 -4.53 5.62 2.81
N GLY A 81 -3.98 6.11 1.71
CA GLY A 81 -3.71 5.30 0.52
C GLY A 81 -2.33 4.67 0.62
N ILE A 82 -2.26 3.36 0.65
CA ILE A 82 -1.05 2.54 0.85
C ILE A 82 -0.56 2.04 -0.51
N CYS A 83 0.73 2.22 -0.80
CA CYS A 83 1.34 1.81 -2.07
C CYS A 83 1.86 0.37 -2.03
N SER A 84 1.03 -0.59 -2.43
CA SER A 84 1.45 -1.99 -2.58
C SER A 84 2.15 -2.30 -3.91
N VAL A 85 2.41 -1.27 -4.73
CA VAL A 85 3.05 -1.44 -6.05
C VAL A 85 4.46 -0.88 -6.12
N LEU A 86 5.04 -0.47 -5.00
CA LEU A 86 6.38 0.13 -4.95
C LEU A 86 7.47 -0.82 -5.47
N VAL A 87 7.34 -2.12 -5.17
CA VAL A 87 8.24 -3.20 -5.65
C VAL A 87 7.51 -4.19 -6.56
N SER A 88 6.47 -3.72 -7.26
CA SER A 88 5.64 -4.49 -8.17
C SER A 88 6.31 -4.67 -9.53
N ASN A 89 6.22 -5.86 -10.11
CA ASN A 89 6.76 -6.17 -11.43
C ASN A 89 5.99 -7.32 -12.12
N ALA A 90 6.49 -7.78 -13.28
CA ALA A 90 5.85 -8.83 -14.07
C ALA A 90 5.79 -10.22 -13.40
N GLN A 91 6.53 -10.43 -12.33
CA GLN A 91 6.52 -11.67 -11.53
C GLN A 91 5.59 -11.60 -10.31
N ASP A 92 4.73 -10.58 -10.23
CA ASP A 92 3.76 -10.47 -9.15
C ASP A 92 2.83 -11.67 -9.13
N ALA A 93 2.72 -12.27 -7.96
CA ALA A 93 1.88 -13.43 -7.69
C ALA A 93 1.36 -13.36 -6.25
N ARG A 94 0.36 -14.17 -5.97
CA ARG A 94 -0.20 -14.26 -4.62
C ARG A 94 0.87 -14.67 -3.62
N GLY A 95 1.02 -13.89 -2.56
CA GLY A 95 1.98 -14.11 -1.48
C GLY A 95 3.43 -13.69 -1.78
N ASN A 96 3.68 -12.92 -2.86
CA ASN A 96 5.04 -12.45 -3.14
C ASN A 96 5.19 -10.91 -3.23
N ILE A 97 4.12 -10.17 -3.09
CA ILE A 97 4.16 -8.69 -3.04
C ILE A 97 4.64 -8.26 -1.65
N VAL A 98 5.44 -7.23 -1.60
CA VAL A 98 5.96 -6.66 -0.35
C VAL A 98 5.39 -5.27 -0.14
N LEU A 99 4.89 -4.99 1.07
CA LEU A 99 4.35 -3.69 1.45
C LEU A 99 5.26 -2.92 2.42
N GLY A 100 5.76 -3.59 3.44
CA GLY A 100 6.42 -2.98 4.59
C GLY A 100 5.46 -2.49 5.67
N THR A 101 5.83 -2.69 6.93
CA THR A 101 4.99 -2.35 8.09
C THR A 101 4.91 -0.84 8.32
N ALA A 102 5.91 -0.08 7.86
CA ALA A 102 5.92 1.38 7.98
C ALA A 102 4.70 2.05 7.31
N GLN A 103 4.19 1.49 6.20
CA GLN A 103 2.98 1.97 5.55
C GLN A 103 1.70 1.62 6.33
N ALA A 104 1.69 0.46 6.97
CA ALA A 104 0.53 -0.09 7.69
C ALA A 104 0.38 0.48 9.10
N THR A 105 1.47 0.97 9.69
CA THR A 105 1.46 1.51 11.04
C THR A 105 0.86 2.91 11.06
N VAL A 106 -0.24 3.08 11.78
CA VAL A 106 -0.90 4.37 11.98
C VAL A 106 -0.88 4.76 13.46
N PRO A 107 -0.61 6.04 13.79
CA PRO A 107 -0.62 6.49 15.18
C PRO A 107 -2.06 6.52 15.73
N ARG A 108 -2.20 6.39 17.05
CA ARG A 108 -3.46 6.71 17.71
C ARG A 108 -3.55 8.23 17.87
N MET A 109 -4.66 8.80 17.40
CA MET A 109 -4.95 10.22 17.56
C MET A 109 -6.41 10.38 17.98
N ASP A 110 -6.65 11.16 19.02
CA ASP A 110 -8.01 11.40 19.52
C ASP A 110 -8.83 12.17 18.48
N GLY A 111 -10.07 11.74 18.26
CA GLY A 111 -10.97 12.34 17.27
C GLY A 111 -10.69 11.97 15.81
N ILE A 112 -9.69 11.10 15.55
CA ILE A 112 -9.35 10.64 14.19
C ILE A 112 -9.60 9.14 14.07
N GLU A 113 -10.42 8.76 13.10
CA GLU A 113 -10.61 7.37 12.67
C GLU A 113 -9.90 7.13 11.33
N TYR A 114 -9.21 6.00 11.21
CA TYR A 114 -8.49 5.67 9.98
C TYR A 114 -9.32 4.78 9.06
N MET A 115 -9.24 5.10 7.76
CA MET A 115 -9.68 4.23 6.67
C MET A 115 -8.50 4.05 5.70
N THR A 116 -8.19 2.81 5.32
CA THR A 116 -7.11 2.52 4.37
C THR A 116 -7.63 2.08 3.02
N LEU A 117 -6.88 2.48 1.98
CA LEU A 117 -7.07 2.03 0.60
C LEU A 117 -5.76 1.38 0.13
N CYS A 118 -5.83 0.16 -0.36
CA CYS A 118 -4.68 -0.57 -0.90
C CYS A 118 -5.12 -1.37 -2.13
N HIS A 119 -4.30 -1.43 -3.17
CA HIS A 119 -4.67 -2.22 -4.35
C HIS A 119 -4.65 -3.72 -4.05
N HIS A 120 -3.56 -4.24 -3.51
CA HIS A 120 -3.43 -5.66 -3.24
C HIS A 120 -3.99 -6.01 -1.85
N PRO A 121 -4.87 -7.02 -1.74
CA PRO A 121 -5.37 -7.50 -0.45
C PRO A 121 -4.29 -8.30 0.29
N PRO A 122 -4.46 -8.50 1.62
CA PRO A 122 -3.43 -9.12 2.47
C PRO A 122 -2.88 -10.44 1.97
N ASP A 123 -3.71 -11.33 1.41
CA ASP A 123 -3.27 -12.63 0.91
C ASP A 123 -2.40 -12.58 -0.38
N TRP A 124 -2.16 -11.39 -0.92
CA TRP A 124 -1.18 -11.13 -1.97
C TRP A 124 0.17 -10.70 -1.39
N LEU A 125 0.20 -10.32 -0.11
CA LEU A 125 1.41 -9.83 0.55
C LEU A 125 2.22 -10.98 1.13
N ARG A 126 3.54 -10.95 0.90
CA ARG A 126 4.51 -11.85 1.50
C ARG A 126 4.68 -11.57 3.00
N ASP A 127 4.62 -10.29 3.37
CA ASP A 127 4.71 -9.77 4.73
C ASP A 127 3.32 -9.57 5.38
N GLN A 128 2.33 -10.39 4.96
CA GLN A 128 0.94 -10.29 5.37
C GLN A 128 0.76 -10.17 6.88
N ASP A 129 1.36 -11.07 7.65
CA ASP A 129 1.12 -11.13 9.10
C ASP A 129 1.66 -9.89 9.82
N ALA A 130 2.82 -9.39 9.37
CA ALA A 130 3.42 -8.17 9.90
C ALA A 130 2.61 -6.91 9.56
N VAL A 131 1.97 -6.86 8.38
CA VAL A 131 1.18 -5.73 7.89
C VAL A 131 -0.23 -5.72 8.46
N VAL A 132 -0.89 -6.89 8.55
CA VAL A 132 -2.30 -6.99 8.94
C VAL A 132 -2.50 -6.62 10.40
N SER A 133 -1.62 -7.06 11.29
CA SER A 133 -1.74 -6.83 12.74
C SER A 133 -1.83 -5.33 13.10
N PRO A 134 -0.92 -4.43 12.65
CA PRO A 134 -1.04 -3.01 12.93
C PRO A 134 -2.27 -2.36 12.26
N LEU A 135 -2.68 -2.83 11.07
CA LEU A 135 -3.89 -2.32 10.41
C LEU A 135 -5.15 -2.68 11.21
N GLU A 136 -5.33 -3.94 11.61
CA GLU A 136 -6.50 -4.37 12.37
C GLU A 136 -6.58 -3.71 13.76
N ALA A 137 -5.43 -3.40 14.35
CA ALA A 137 -5.38 -2.73 15.65
C ALA A 137 -5.91 -1.28 15.60
N ARG A 138 -5.87 -0.60 14.44
CA ARG A 138 -6.07 0.86 14.35
C ARG A 138 -7.03 1.31 13.25
N VAL A 139 -7.26 0.50 12.22
CA VAL A 139 -8.02 0.88 11.03
C VAL A 139 -9.38 0.19 11.03
N ARG A 140 -10.44 0.97 11.14
CA ARG A 140 -11.82 0.44 11.18
C ARG A 140 -12.33 -0.04 9.83
N ILE A 141 -11.90 0.60 8.75
CA ILE A 141 -12.34 0.27 7.40
C ILE A 141 -11.12 0.10 6.51
N GLN A 142 -11.01 -1.06 5.88
CA GLN A 142 -9.93 -1.43 4.97
C GLN A 142 -10.51 -1.75 3.60
N LEU A 143 -10.13 -0.96 2.57
CA LEU A 143 -10.60 -1.12 1.21
C LEU A 143 -9.49 -1.69 0.33
N PHE A 144 -9.78 -2.77 -0.37
CA PHE A 144 -8.86 -3.45 -1.27
C PHE A 144 -9.46 -3.60 -2.67
N GLY A 145 -8.57 -3.67 -3.67
CA GLY A 145 -8.92 -3.95 -5.05
C GLY A 145 -8.44 -5.33 -5.51
N HIS A 146 -7.94 -5.39 -6.73
CA HIS A 146 -7.19 -6.47 -7.38
C HIS A 146 -8.00 -7.74 -7.73
N LYS A 147 -8.77 -8.30 -6.81
CA LYS A 147 -9.41 -9.63 -6.98
C LYS A 147 -10.62 -9.64 -7.91
N HIS A 148 -11.15 -8.48 -8.28
CA HIS A 148 -12.37 -8.32 -9.08
C HIS A 148 -13.62 -9.01 -8.53
N ALA A 149 -13.52 -9.69 -7.40
CA ALA A 149 -14.62 -10.33 -6.70
C ALA A 149 -14.98 -9.51 -5.47
N GLN A 150 -16.20 -8.99 -5.44
CA GLN A 150 -16.69 -8.22 -4.28
C GLN A 150 -16.80 -9.12 -3.05
N ARG A 151 -16.21 -8.67 -1.96
CA ARG A 151 -16.30 -9.35 -0.66
C ARG A 151 -16.32 -8.32 0.46
N VAL A 152 -17.20 -8.53 1.44
CA VAL A 152 -17.25 -7.76 2.69
C VAL A 152 -17.04 -8.73 3.85
N GLN A 153 -16.11 -8.43 4.73
CA GLN A 153 -15.75 -9.26 5.87
C GLN A 153 -15.66 -8.39 7.14
N ALA A 154 -16.37 -8.79 8.18
CA ALA A 154 -16.16 -8.25 9.52
C ALA A 154 -15.12 -9.12 10.23
N ILE A 155 -14.00 -8.53 10.64
CA ILE A 155 -12.89 -9.20 11.31
C ILE A 155 -12.58 -8.39 12.58
N ASN A 156 -12.88 -8.97 13.75
CA ASN A 156 -12.79 -8.25 15.02
C ASN A 156 -13.59 -6.92 14.93
N ASN A 157 -12.93 -5.78 15.09
CA ASN A 157 -13.52 -4.44 15.02
C ASN A 157 -13.26 -3.74 13.66
N THR A 158 -12.87 -4.49 12.64
CA THR A 158 -12.50 -3.98 11.32
C THR A 158 -13.47 -4.49 10.26
N LEU A 159 -13.90 -3.61 9.38
CA LEU A 159 -14.61 -3.94 8.15
C LEU A 159 -13.63 -3.97 6.99
N ARG A 160 -13.42 -5.15 6.41
CA ARG A 160 -12.59 -5.33 5.22
C ARG A 160 -13.45 -5.49 3.99
N VAL A 161 -13.27 -4.62 3.00
CA VAL A 161 -14.00 -4.65 1.74
C VAL A 161 -13.02 -4.88 0.59
N THR A 162 -13.28 -5.89 -0.23
CA THR A 162 -12.61 -6.06 -1.52
C THR A 162 -13.57 -5.63 -2.60
N ALA A 163 -13.15 -4.73 -3.47
CA ALA A 163 -13.97 -4.22 -4.57
C ALA A 163 -14.15 -5.27 -5.66
N GLY A 164 -15.34 -5.32 -6.25
CA GLY A 164 -15.59 -6.01 -7.50
C GLY A 164 -15.04 -5.26 -8.71
N ALA A 165 -14.98 -5.92 -9.87
CA ALA A 165 -14.70 -5.26 -11.13
C ALA A 165 -15.90 -4.44 -11.59
N MET A 166 -15.63 -3.29 -12.24
CA MET A 166 -16.70 -2.50 -12.89
C MET A 166 -17.20 -3.18 -14.17
N HIS A 167 -16.44 -4.10 -14.73
CA HIS A 167 -16.82 -4.87 -15.93
C HIS A 167 -16.98 -6.33 -15.55
N PRO A 168 -17.99 -7.04 -16.11
CA PRO A 168 -18.08 -8.47 -15.96
C PRO A 168 -16.82 -9.14 -16.53
N GLU A 169 -16.38 -10.21 -15.87
CA GLU A 169 -15.27 -11.01 -16.38
C GLU A 169 -15.59 -11.40 -17.83
N ARG A 170 -14.64 -11.19 -18.72
CA ARG A 170 -14.73 -11.77 -20.07
C ARG A 170 -14.53 -13.27 -19.89
N THR A 171 -15.63 -14.00 -19.88
CA THR A 171 -15.63 -15.47 -20.02
C THR A 171 -15.04 -15.89 -21.36
#